data_68f9c4208499677012f3d0886808a5d0
#
_entry.id   68f9c4208499677012f3d0886808a5d0
#
_cell.length_a   1.000
_cell.length_b   1.000
_cell.length_c   1.000
_cell.angle_alpha   90.00
_cell.angle_beta   90.00
_cell.angle_gamma   90.00
#
_symmetry.space_group_name_H-M   'P 1'
#
loop_
_entity.id
_entity.type
_entity.pdbx_description
1 polymer ?
#
loop_
_entity_poly.entity_id
_entity_poly.type
_entity_poly.pdbx_seq_one_letter_code
_entity_poly.pdbx_strand_id
1 'polypeptide(L)'
;MAKTTEKYEVLYVLNPNLSEEETQAIVEKFKTLIEQNGTIDEMDEWGKRKLAYEINYLTEGYYVLVKFTSGPEFPAELDRILGITDGVIRSLVTLRAE
;
A
#
# COMPACT_ATOMS: atom_id res chain seq x y z
N MET A 1 -11.03 25.11 14.57
CA MET A 1 -10.58 23.76 14.90
C MET A 1 -9.60 23.26 13.85
N ALA A 2 -8.54 22.65 14.29
CA ALA A 2 -7.55 22.12 13.37
C ALA A 2 -8.12 20.95 12.58
N LYS A 3 -7.69 20.84 11.34
CA LYS A 3 -8.02 19.72 10.50
C LYS A 3 -7.36 18.46 11.07
N THR A 4 -8.14 17.40 11.27
CA THR A 4 -7.64 16.18 11.87
C THR A 4 -7.39 15.07 10.86
N THR A 5 -7.78 15.27 9.61
CA THR A 5 -7.56 14.29 8.55
C THR A 5 -6.86 14.91 7.36
N GLU A 6 -6.09 14.07 6.66
CA GLU A 6 -5.37 14.45 5.47
C GLU A 6 -5.56 13.39 4.40
N LYS A 7 -5.29 13.75 3.17
CA LYS A 7 -5.38 12.82 2.05
C LYS A 7 -3.99 12.27 1.74
N TYR A 8 -3.92 10.93 1.72
CA TYR A 8 -2.66 10.21 1.50
C TYR A 8 -2.79 9.24 0.35
N GLU A 9 -1.66 8.79 -0.11
CA GLU A 9 -1.58 7.79 -1.16
C GLU A 9 -0.50 6.79 -0.77
N VAL A 10 -0.81 5.51 -0.86
CA VAL A 10 0.17 4.47 -0.63
C VAL A 10 0.31 3.63 -1.89
N LEU A 11 1.55 3.44 -2.31
CA LEU A 11 1.88 2.52 -3.39
C LEU A 11 2.74 1.43 -2.78
N TYR A 12 2.28 0.20 -2.85
CA TYR A 12 3.08 -0.91 -2.37
C TYR A 12 3.21 -1.98 -3.45
N VAL A 13 4.33 -2.68 -3.38
CA VAL A 13 4.68 -3.68 -4.37
C VAL A 13 4.82 -5.01 -3.66
N LEU A 14 4.11 -6.01 -4.16
CA LEU A 14 4.12 -7.35 -3.59
C LEU A 14 5.01 -8.27 -4.42
N ASN A 15 5.53 -9.31 -3.77
CA ASN A 15 6.35 -10.31 -4.41
C ASN A 15 5.55 -10.99 -5.52
N PRO A 16 6.03 -11.01 -6.76
CA PRO A 16 5.28 -11.60 -7.88
C PRO A 16 5.17 -13.11 -7.82
N ASN A 17 5.96 -13.74 -6.95
CA ASN A 17 5.93 -15.20 -6.78
C ASN A 17 4.87 -15.67 -5.79
N LEU A 18 4.14 -14.75 -5.16
CA LEU A 18 3.04 -15.11 -4.29
C LEU A 18 1.92 -15.73 -5.12
N SER A 19 1.19 -16.67 -4.50
CA SER A 19 0.01 -17.22 -5.15
C SER A 19 -1.07 -16.14 -5.22
N GLU A 20 -2.07 -16.36 -6.07
CA GLU A 20 -3.18 -15.43 -6.18
C GLU A 20 -3.90 -15.26 -4.84
N GLU A 21 -4.07 -16.36 -4.10
CA GLU A 21 -4.70 -16.32 -2.79
C GLU A 21 -3.90 -15.50 -1.79
N GLU A 22 -2.58 -15.67 -1.77
CA GLU A 22 -1.70 -14.90 -0.88
C GLU A 22 -1.73 -13.42 -1.23
N THR A 23 -1.70 -13.10 -2.51
CA THR A 23 -1.78 -11.72 -2.99
C THR A 23 -3.08 -11.08 -2.54
N GLN A 24 -4.20 -11.75 -2.74
CA GLN A 24 -5.51 -11.24 -2.34
C GLN A 24 -5.63 -11.08 -0.84
N ALA A 25 -5.06 -12.01 -0.07
CA ALA A 25 -5.08 -11.93 1.39
C ALA A 25 -4.35 -10.66 1.89
N ILE A 26 -3.21 -10.33 1.28
CA ILE A 26 -2.46 -9.14 1.65
C ILE A 26 -3.23 -7.87 1.27
N VAL A 27 -3.78 -7.84 0.06
CA VAL A 27 -4.56 -6.70 -0.41
C VAL A 27 -5.76 -6.46 0.50
N GLU A 28 -6.49 -7.51 0.86
CA GLU A 28 -7.63 -7.41 1.76
C GLU A 28 -7.23 -6.96 3.16
N LYS A 29 -6.10 -7.45 3.65
CA LYS A 29 -5.59 -7.05 4.96
C LYS A 29 -5.37 -5.54 5.02
N PHE A 30 -4.71 -4.97 4.03
CA PHE A 30 -4.42 -3.55 4.03
C PHE A 30 -5.65 -2.72 3.73
N LYS A 31 -6.55 -3.22 2.88
CA LYS A 31 -7.81 -2.56 2.64
C LYS A 31 -8.60 -2.42 3.94
N THR A 32 -8.75 -3.50 4.68
CA THR A 32 -9.46 -3.50 5.96
C THR A 32 -8.78 -2.57 6.97
N LEU A 33 -7.46 -2.64 7.04
CA LEU A 33 -6.69 -1.80 7.97
C LEU A 33 -6.91 -0.32 7.67
N ILE A 34 -6.89 0.06 6.42
CA ILE A 34 -7.10 1.45 6.02
C ILE A 34 -8.54 1.88 6.34
N GLU A 35 -9.51 1.01 6.06
CA GLU A 35 -10.91 1.31 6.34
C GLU A 35 -11.20 1.46 7.83
N GLN A 36 -10.46 0.75 8.68
CA GLN A 36 -10.61 0.88 10.12
C GLN A 36 -10.03 2.18 10.67
N ASN A 37 -9.13 2.81 9.94
CA ASN A 37 -8.44 4.01 10.40
C ASN A 37 -8.73 5.25 9.56
N GLY A 38 -9.54 5.09 8.53
CA GLY A 38 -9.89 6.21 7.65
C GLY A 38 -10.86 5.78 6.57
N THR A 39 -10.81 6.46 5.44
CA THR A 39 -11.69 6.18 4.32
C THR A 39 -10.86 5.93 3.08
N ILE A 40 -11.17 4.87 2.35
CA ILE A 40 -10.54 4.62 1.05
C ILE A 40 -11.26 5.46 0.01
N ASP A 41 -10.53 6.35 -0.63
CA ASP A 41 -11.07 7.22 -1.68
C ASP A 41 -11.00 6.54 -3.04
N GLU A 42 -9.90 5.80 -3.27
CA GLU A 42 -9.70 5.10 -4.52
C GLU A 42 -8.71 3.97 -4.30
N MET A 43 -8.92 2.84 -4.94
CA MET A 43 -8.02 1.71 -4.87
C MET A 43 -7.82 1.17 -6.27
N ASP A 44 -6.56 1.03 -6.68
CA ASP A 44 -6.23 0.61 -8.02
C ASP A 44 -5.18 -0.50 -7.95
N GLU A 45 -5.52 -1.67 -8.46
CA GLU A 45 -4.59 -2.79 -8.55
C GLU A 45 -4.00 -2.81 -9.95
N TRP A 46 -2.75 -2.39 -10.05
CA TRP A 46 -2.08 -2.31 -11.33
C TRP A 46 -1.65 -3.67 -11.87
N GLY A 47 -1.57 -4.67 -11.00
CA GLY A 47 -1.12 -5.99 -11.38
C GLY A 47 0.39 -6.09 -11.49
N LYS A 48 0.87 -7.14 -12.15
CA LYS A 48 2.30 -7.37 -12.31
C LYS A 48 2.89 -6.38 -13.30
N ARG A 49 3.96 -5.71 -12.89
CA ARG A 49 4.67 -4.74 -13.71
C ARG A 49 6.17 -4.91 -13.53
N LYS A 50 6.92 -4.53 -14.55
CA LYS A 50 8.37 -4.53 -14.46
C LYS A 50 8.82 -3.47 -13.47
N LEU A 51 9.77 -3.84 -12.61
CA LEU A 51 10.41 -2.89 -11.72
C LEU A 51 11.38 -2.04 -12.51
N ALA A 52 11.59 -0.79 -12.07
CA ALA A 52 12.55 0.11 -12.70
C ALA A 52 13.98 -0.42 -12.52
N TYR A 53 14.21 -1.18 -11.43
CA TYR A 53 15.47 -1.83 -11.15
C TYR A 53 15.17 -3.09 -10.34
N GLU A 54 16.12 -3.98 -10.31
CA GLU A 54 15.98 -5.26 -9.61
C GLU A 54 15.96 -5.08 -8.11
N ILE A 55 14.99 -5.71 -7.44
CA ILE A 55 14.90 -5.71 -5.98
C ILE A 55 14.96 -7.16 -5.53
N ASN A 56 15.96 -7.53 -4.73
CA ASN A 56 16.15 -8.91 -4.25
C ASN A 56 16.09 -9.92 -5.39
N TYR A 57 16.75 -9.59 -6.50
CA TYR A 57 16.77 -10.42 -7.73
C TYR A 57 15.42 -10.54 -8.43
N LEU A 58 14.43 -9.76 -8.03
CA LEU A 58 13.13 -9.72 -8.68
C LEU A 58 13.11 -8.61 -9.71
N THR A 59 12.63 -8.90 -10.91
CA THR A 59 12.52 -7.92 -11.99
C THR A 59 11.10 -7.43 -12.18
N GLU A 60 10.13 -8.04 -11.49
CA GLU A 60 8.73 -7.67 -11.56
C GLU A 60 8.13 -7.56 -10.17
N GLY A 61 7.00 -6.88 -10.05
CA GLY A 61 6.27 -6.78 -8.81
C GLY A 61 4.79 -6.61 -9.08
N TYR A 62 3.97 -6.94 -8.10
CA TYR A 62 2.53 -6.72 -8.17
C TYR A 62 2.24 -5.39 -7.48
N TYR A 63 1.79 -4.41 -8.25
CA TYR A 63 1.60 -3.03 -7.78
C TYR A 63 0.17 -2.79 -7.34
N VAL A 64 0.01 -2.17 -6.18
CA VAL A 64 -1.29 -1.73 -5.69
C VAL A 64 -1.19 -0.29 -5.22
N LEU A 65 -2.08 0.55 -5.72
CA LEU A 65 -2.16 1.96 -5.34
C LEU A 65 -3.46 2.17 -4.58
N VAL A 66 -3.37 2.78 -3.40
CA VAL A 66 -4.56 3.11 -2.61
C VAL A 66 -4.51 4.58 -2.22
N LYS A 67 -5.57 5.32 -2.55
CA LYS A 67 -5.73 6.70 -2.12
C LYS A 67 -6.71 6.70 -0.96
N PHE A 68 -6.32 7.29 0.14
CA PHE A 68 -7.15 7.25 1.35
C PHE A 68 -7.05 8.55 2.13
N THR A 69 -8.02 8.74 3.02
CA THR A 69 -8.06 9.88 3.94
C THR A 69 -8.03 9.34 5.35
N SER A 70 -7.12 9.83 6.18
CA SER A 70 -6.99 9.37 7.56
C SER A 70 -6.39 10.45 8.44
N GLY A 71 -6.33 10.19 9.74
CA GLY A 71 -5.60 11.04 10.66
C GLY A 71 -4.10 11.01 10.35
N PRO A 72 -3.35 12.03 10.78
CA PRO A 72 -1.93 12.13 10.43
C PRO A 72 -1.03 11.08 11.07
N GLU A 73 -1.53 10.33 12.03
CA GLU A 73 -0.76 9.29 12.71
C GLU A 73 -0.77 7.95 11.95
N PHE A 74 -1.82 7.70 11.19
CA PHE A 74 -2.00 6.42 10.52
C PHE A 74 -0.96 6.12 9.44
N PRO A 75 -0.55 7.08 8.58
CA PRO A 75 0.43 6.77 7.53
C PRO A 75 1.73 6.16 8.06
N ALA A 76 2.23 6.63 9.20
CA ALA A 76 3.43 6.08 9.81
C ALA A 76 3.21 4.65 10.27
N GLU A 77 2.04 4.37 10.85
CA GLU A 77 1.68 3.03 11.28
C GLU A 77 1.51 2.09 10.09
N LEU A 78 0.87 2.58 9.04
CA LEU A 78 0.70 1.80 7.81
C LEU A 78 2.05 1.45 7.19
N ASP A 79 2.95 2.42 7.14
CA ASP A 79 4.29 2.18 6.60
C ASP A 79 5.05 1.15 7.42
N ARG A 80 4.93 1.22 8.75
CA ARG A 80 5.55 0.26 9.64
C ARG A 80 5.02 -1.15 9.39
N ILE A 81 3.71 -1.29 9.28
CA ILE A 81 3.08 -2.60 9.04
C ILE A 81 3.46 -3.15 7.67
N LEU A 82 3.51 -2.30 6.65
CA LEU A 82 3.95 -2.71 5.32
C LEU A 82 5.39 -3.22 5.36
N GLY A 83 6.25 -2.54 6.12
CA GLY A 83 7.65 -2.92 6.22
C GLY A 83 7.91 -4.26 6.90
N ILE A 84 6.99 -4.71 7.75
CA ILE A 84 7.13 -5.99 8.45
C ILE A 84 6.25 -7.10 7.88
N THR A 85 5.49 -6.81 6.83
CA THR A 85 4.60 -7.81 6.22
C THR A 85 5.37 -8.63 5.19
N ASP A 86 5.37 -9.94 5.36
CA ASP A 86 5.97 -10.84 4.39
C ASP A 86 5.25 -10.70 3.06
N GLY A 87 6.01 -10.68 1.98
CA GLY A 87 5.45 -10.54 0.64
C GLY A 87 5.44 -9.12 0.11
N VAL A 88 5.61 -8.13 0.98
CA VAL A 88 5.75 -6.73 0.54
C VAL A 88 7.23 -6.46 0.31
N ILE A 89 7.60 -6.15 -0.93
CA ILE A 89 9.00 -5.89 -1.27
C ILE A 89 9.34 -4.41 -1.28
N ARG A 90 8.33 -3.55 -1.41
CA ARG A 90 8.53 -2.10 -1.38
C ARG A 90 7.22 -1.42 -1.03
N SER A 91 7.32 -0.28 -0.36
CA SER A 91 6.14 0.55 -0.07
C SER A 91 6.54 2.02 -0.03
N LEU A 92 5.60 2.87 -0.38
CA LEU A 92 5.79 4.31 -0.34
C LEU A 92 4.46 4.96 0.03
N VAL A 93 4.47 5.72 1.12
CA VAL A 93 3.29 6.46 1.56
C VAL A 93 3.60 7.95 1.41
N THR A 94 2.75 8.67 0.71
CA THR A 94 2.95 10.09 0.46
C THR A 94 1.67 10.87 0.74
N LEU A 95 1.83 12.17 1.01
CA LEU A 95 0.72 13.09 1.15
C LEU A 95 0.29 13.53 -0.24
N ARG A 96 -1.00 13.45 -0.53
CA ARG A 96 -1.52 13.89 -1.83
C ARG A 96 -1.62 15.40 -1.88
N ALA A 97 -1.19 15.96 -2.99
CA ALA A 97 -1.34 17.39 -3.25
C ALA A 97 -2.67 17.59 -3.99
N GLU A 98 -3.67 18.04 -3.27
CA GLU A 98 -4.99 18.31 -3.85
C GLU A 98 -5.48 19.69 -3.52
#